data_620a092ca5385996284136f59c63ce9a
#
_entry.id   620a092ca5385996284136f59c63ce9a
#
_cell.length_a   1.000
_cell.length_b   1.000
_cell.length_c   1.000
_cell.angle_alpha   90.00
_cell.angle_beta   90.00
_cell.angle_gamma   90.00
#
_symmetry.space_group_name_H-M   'P 1'
#
loop_
_entity.id
_entity.type
_entity.pdbx_description
1 polymer ?
#
loop_
_entity_poly.entity_id
_entity_poly.type
_entity_poly.pdbx_seq_one_letter_code
_entity_poly.pdbx_strand_id
1 'polypeptide(L)'
;QEDDDYVSTKFIEKSKAGIRLRALKKIIPSTWHDIGYYKHDKKILSNKTYGAPIDYISVHDTTQQEFEEKYKNTYTPCMILGMADDWPAMKTWSFENFNERFPNDKFILANGDEKRIRYKYFYHYVNHKKHRRDDIPLYLFDSDFGDEKRASRVLLDEYEVPEWFDEDFFAILGEDKRPPFRWIIAGPKRSGCSLHIDPLGTSAWNTLIVGKKRWVMFPPHTFKSEKELKTDPGASWFINEYPKYKDKYHIDVIQESGETLFLPSGWWHVTMNLQDSIAITQNFVTDANVKETQRTMINKRPKTYFKWVKLMGDRIQEDRTFDDVAYSSDVYSSSDSESD
;
A
#
# COMPACT_ATOMS: atom_id res chain seq x y z
N GLN A 1 -3.89 1.14 -35.35
CA GLN A 1 -3.69 0.06 -34.34
C GLN A 1 -2.21 -0.23 -34.13
N GLU A 2 -1.36 -0.39 -35.19
CA GLU A 2 0.10 -0.59 -35.05
C GLU A 2 0.82 0.64 -34.49
N ASP A 3 0.43 1.85 -34.90
CA ASP A 3 1.00 3.09 -34.38
C ASP A 3 0.63 3.35 -32.92
N ASP A 4 -0.59 3.01 -32.50
CA ASP A 4 -1.04 3.12 -31.11
C ASP A 4 -0.32 2.11 -30.19
N ASP A 5 -0.06 0.91 -30.68
CA ASP A 5 0.72 -0.12 -29.98
C ASP A 5 2.18 0.33 -29.81
N TYR A 6 2.80 0.92 -30.83
CA TYR A 6 4.16 1.44 -30.76
C TYR A 6 4.28 2.58 -29.75
N VAL A 7 3.38 3.55 -29.79
CA VAL A 7 3.35 4.70 -28.87
C VAL A 7 3.14 4.22 -27.44
N SER A 8 2.18 3.33 -27.23
CA SER A 8 1.90 2.76 -25.91
C SER A 8 3.11 2.03 -25.34
N THR A 9 3.77 1.19 -26.12
CA THR A 9 4.97 0.45 -25.73
C THR A 9 6.11 1.40 -25.32
N LYS A 10 6.37 2.47 -26.07
CA LYS A 10 7.40 3.46 -25.74
C LYS A 10 7.17 4.16 -24.40
N PHE A 11 5.92 4.52 -24.07
CA PHE A 11 5.59 5.13 -22.79
C PHE A 11 5.71 4.14 -21.64
N ILE A 12 5.32 2.89 -21.83
CA ILE A 12 5.48 1.82 -20.86
C ILE A 12 6.95 1.55 -20.58
N GLU A 13 7.79 1.44 -21.59
CA GLU A 13 9.24 1.26 -21.45
C GLU A 13 9.89 2.40 -20.66
N LYS A 14 9.50 3.65 -20.95
CA LYS A 14 9.99 4.82 -20.21
C LYS A 14 9.57 4.76 -18.73
N SER A 15 8.34 4.37 -18.44
CA SER A 15 7.85 4.23 -17.07
C SER A 15 8.58 3.11 -16.34
N LYS A 16 8.79 1.97 -17.02
CA LYS A 16 9.49 0.81 -16.49
C LYS A 16 10.96 1.10 -16.19
N ALA A 17 11.66 1.80 -17.08
CA ALA A 17 13.05 2.19 -16.87
C ALA A 17 13.27 3.15 -15.69
N GLY A 18 12.21 3.83 -15.24
CA GLY A 18 12.27 4.72 -14.08
C GLY A 18 12.02 4.04 -12.75
N ILE A 19 11.68 2.75 -12.74
CA ILE A 19 11.43 2.01 -11.50
C ILE A 19 12.77 1.57 -10.91
N ARG A 20 13.04 1.99 -9.66
CA ARG A 20 14.22 1.56 -8.93
C ARG A 20 13.92 0.25 -8.21
N LEU A 21 14.70 -0.79 -8.55
CA LEU A 21 14.65 -2.08 -7.87
C LEU A 21 15.77 -2.12 -6.84
N ARG A 22 15.44 -2.32 -5.57
CA ARG A 22 16.39 -2.24 -4.46
C ARG A 22 17.45 -3.35 -4.50
N ALA A 23 17.07 -4.56 -4.93
CA ALA A 23 17.98 -5.71 -4.99
C ALA A 23 18.69 -5.86 -6.34
N LEU A 24 18.14 -5.34 -7.42
CA LEU A 24 18.66 -5.48 -8.78
C LEU A 24 19.48 -4.27 -9.25
N LYS A 25 20.25 -3.63 -8.39
CA LYS A 25 21.07 -2.45 -8.72
C LYS A 25 22.01 -2.63 -9.93
N LYS A 26 22.19 -3.84 -10.43
CA LYS A 26 23.12 -4.15 -11.54
C LYS A 26 22.45 -4.72 -12.79
N ILE A 27 21.17 -5.06 -12.74
CA ILE A 27 20.49 -5.68 -13.88
C ILE A 27 19.17 -4.96 -14.07
N ILE A 28 19.19 -3.86 -14.86
CA ILE A 28 17.99 -3.47 -15.58
C ILE A 28 17.99 -4.41 -16.79
N PRO A 29 17.18 -5.47 -16.81
CA PRO A 29 17.16 -6.38 -17.93
C PRO A 29 16.78 -5.56 -19.16
N SER A 30 17.50 -5.76 -20.28
CA SER A 30 17.11 -5.24 -21.59
C SER A 30 15.73 -5.76 -21.99
N THR A 31 15.30 -6.87 -21.37
CA THR A 31 13.99 -7.47 -21.51
C THR A 31 13.37 -7.79 -20.12
N TRP A 32 12.09 -7.51 -19.95
CA TRP A 32 11.38 -7.55 -18.67
C TRP A 32 11.10 -8.96 -18.14
N HIS A 33 11.46 -10.00 -18.88
CA HIS A 33 11.16 -11.41 -18.59
C HIS A 33 12.39 -12.32 -18.61
N ASP A 34 13.60 -11.74 -18.58
CA ASP A 34 14.87 -12.51 -18.69
C ASP A 34 15.11 -13.41 -17.48
N ILE A 35 14.69 -12.97 -16.28
CA ILE A 35 14.80 -13.75 -15.05
C ILE A 35 13.83 -14.94 -15.10
N GLY A 36 12.64 -14.74 -15.66
CA GLY A 36 11.65 -15.79 -15.89
C GLY A 36 10.81 -16.15 -14.68
N TYR A 37 10.52 -15.22 -13.77
CA TYR A 37 9.66 -15.46 -12.60
C TYR A 37 8.29 -16.01 -12.98
N TYR A 38 7.74 -15.63 -14.13
CA TYR A 38 6.47 -16.17 -14.62
C TYR A 38 6.45 -17.69 -14.79
N LYS A 39 7.62 -18.34 -14.92
CA LYS A 39 7.73 -19.81 -14.99
C LYS A 39 7.35 -20.49 -13.66
N HIS A 40 7.34 -19.72 -12.57
CA HIS A 40 6.98 -20.19 -11.23
C HIS A 40 5.51 -19.94 -10.87
N ASP A 41 4.69 -19.43 -11.80
CA ASP A 41 3.28 -19.05 -11.56
C ASP A 41 2.48 -20.15 -10.85
N LYS A 42 2.58 -21.41 -11.26
CA LYS A 42 1.88 -22.54 -10.61
C LYS A 42 2.14 -22.64 -9.11
N LYS A 43 3.35 -22.29 -8.66
CA LYS A 43 3.77 -22.37 -7.27
C LYS A 43 3.38 -21.12 -6.49
N ILE A 44 3.74 -19.94 -7.01
CA ILE A 44 3.60 -18.68 -6.28
C ILE A 44 2.19 -18.12 -6.31
N LEU A 45 1.41 -18.38 -7.36
CA LEU A 45 0.01 -17.95 -7.48
C LEU A 45 -0.99 -18.98 -6.94
N SER A 46 -0.50 -20.04 -6.29
CA SER A 46 -1.37 -21.03 -5.66
C SER A 46 -2.04 -20.43 -4.41
N ASN A 47 -3.22 -20.98 -4.07
CA ASN A 47 -3.93 -20.62 -2.83
C ASN A 47 -3.31 -21.27 -1.58
N LYS A 48 -2.13 -21.88 -1.68
CA LYS A 48 -1.49 -22.53 -0.54
C LYS A 48 -0.72 -21.51 0.29
N THR A 49 -1.09 -21.38 1.56
CA THR A 49 -0.43 -20.57 2.58
C THR A 49 0.38 -21.45 3.53
N TYR A 50 1.37 -20.89 4.20
CA TYR A 50 2.32 -21.66 5.03
C TYR A 50 2.50 -21.04 6.43
N GLY A 51 1.95 -19.87 6.69
CA GLY A 51 2.02 -19.19 7.98
C GLY A 51 0.88 -19.56 8.93
N ALA A 52 0.81 -18.85 10.04
CA ALA A 52 -0.33 -18.91 10.93
C ALA A 52 -1.59 -18.39 10.23
N PRO A 53 -2.77 -18.88 10.60
CA PRO A 53 -4.03 -18.33 10.11
C PRO A 53 -4.26 -16.91 10.66
N ILE A 54 -5.17 -16.19 10.03
CA ILE A 54 -5.71 -14.91 10.52
C ILE A 54 -7.15 -15.13 10.96
N ASP A 55 -7.61 -14.36 11.94
CA ASP A 55 -9.01 -14.38 12.34
C ASP A 55 -9.88 -13.69 11.27
N TYR A 56 -11.00 -14.28 10.95
CA TYR A 56 -12.06 -13.71 10.11
C TYR A 56 -13.22 -13.30 11.02
N ILE A 57 -13.62 -12.04 10.92
CA ILE A 57 -14.77 -11.48 11.63
C ILE A 57 -15.73 -10.84 10.63
N SER A 58 -16.97 -10.66 10.99
CA SER A 58 -17.99 -10.04 10.14
C SER A 58 -18.59 -8.83 10.85
N VAL A 59 -18.83 -7.76 10.10
CA VAL A 59 -19.54 -6.56 10.61
C VAL A 59 -20.98 -6.89 11.05
N HIS A 60 -21.54 -8.01 10.59
CA HIS A 60 -22.89 -8.44 10.97
C HIS A 60 -22.95 -9.16 12.31
N ASP A 61 -21.83 -9.74 12.77
CA ASP A 61 -21.77 -10.60 13.97
C ASP A 61 -20.82 -10.05 15.03
N THR A 62 -20.03 -9.01 14.72
CA THR A 62 -19.03 -8.42 15.61
C THR A 62 -19.34 -6.94 15.79
N THR A 63 -19.34 -6.48 17.01
CA THR A 63 -19.49 -5.05 17.32
C THR A 63 -18.15 -4.32 17.15
N GLN A 64 -18.21 -3.01 16.96
CA GLN A 64 -17.00 -2.17 16.94
C GLN A 64 -16.19 -2.29 18.23
N GLN A 65 -16.86 -2.34 19.39
CA GLN A 65 -16.20 -2.52 20.69
C GLN A 65 -15.42 -3.85 20.75
N GLU A 66 -16.00 -4.95 20.31
CA GLU A 66 -15.31 -6.25 20.25
C GLU A 66 -14.11 -6.22 19.30
N PHE A 67 -14.23 -5.56 18.15
CA PHE A 67 -13.10 -5.34 17.25
C PHE A 67 -11.99 -4.54 17.93
N GLU A 68 -12.33 -3.44 18.61
CA GLU A 68 -11.35 -2.61 19.32
C GLU A 68 -10.64 -3.38 20.43
N GLU A 69 -11.37 -4.11 21.26
CA GLU A 69 -10.82 -4.87 22.38
C GLU A 69 -9.91 -6.02 21.91
N LYS A 70 -10.32 -6.75 20.87
CA LYS A 70 -9.60 -7.97 20.45
C LYS A 70 -8.50 -7.72 19.44
N TYR A 71 -8.62 -6.70 18.58
CA TYR A 71 -7.73 -6.50 17.43
C TYR A 71 -7.03 -5.14 17.43
N LYS A 72 -7.78 -4.03 17.52
CA LYS A 72 -7.22 -2.67 17.46
C LYS A 72 -6.26 -2.42 18.63
N ASN A 73 -6.69 -2.64 19.86
CA ASN A 73 -5.92 -2.37 21.08
C ASN A 73 -4.84 -3.42 21.36
N THR A 74 -4.96 -4.60 20.80
CA THR A 74 -3.96 -5.68 20.92
C THR A 74 -2.97 -5.75 19.78
N TYR A 75 -3.10 -4.85 18.78
CA TYR A 75 -2.28 -4.84 17.56
C TYR A 75 -2.32 -6.20 16.83
N THR A 76 -3.48 -6.82 16.77
CA THR A 76 -3.68 -8.12 16.12
C THR A 76 -4.34 -7.92 14.75
N PRO A 77 -3.72 -8.33 13.63
CA PRO A 77 -4.36 -8.25 12.32
C PRO A 77 -5.59 -9.16 12.24
N CYS A 78 -6.60 -8.72 11.52
CA CYS A 78 -7.76 -9.56 11.20
C CYS A 78 -8.32 -9.27 9.81
N MET A 79 -9.04 -10.22 9.25
CA MET A 79 -9.80 -10.08 8.02
C MET A 79 -11.26 -9.81 8.36
N ILE A 80 -11.84 -8.76 7.77
CA ILE A 80 -13.18 -8.29 8.08
C ILE A 80 -14.06 -8.46 6.86
N LEU A 81 -15.21 -9.11 7.06
CA LEU A 81 -16.21 -9.40 6.04
C LEU A 81 -17.38 -8.41 6.15
N GLY A 82 -17.94 -8.05 5.02
CA GLY A 82 -19.17 -7.25 4.94
C GLY A 82 -18.97 -5.73 4.92
N MET A 83 -17.75 -5.22 5.16
CA MET A 83 -17.51 -3.76 5.18
C MET A 83 -17.76 -3.06 3.84
N ALA A 84 -17.58 -3.74 2.73
CA ALA A 84 -17.67 -3.18 1.40
C ALA A 84 -18.92 -3.60 0.61
N ASP A 85 -19.83 -4.35 1.22
CA ASP A 85 -20.95 -4.98 0.51
C ASP A 85 -21.81 -3.98 -0.27
N ASP A 86 -22.03 -2.79 0.29
CA ASP A 86 -22.86 -1.75 -0.31
C ASP A 86 -22.07 -0.70 -1.11
N TRP A 87 -20.74 -0.82 -1.20
CA TRP A 87 -19.95 0.16 -1.93
C TRP A 87 -20.23 0.09 -3.44
N PRO A 88 -20.50 1.24 -4.10
CA PRO A 88 -20.56 1.30 -5.56
C PRO A 88 -19.32 0.71 -6.24
N ALA A 89 -18.15 0.88 -5.63
CA ALA A 89 -16.87 0.34 -6.10
C ALA A 89 -16.92 -1.16 -6.42
N MET A 90 -17.63 -1.96 -5.61
CA MET A 90 -17.76 -3.41 -5.84
C MET A 90 -18.42 -3.77 -7.16
N LYS A 91 -19.20 -2.84 -7.74
CA LYS A 91 -19.92 -3.02 -9.01
C LYS A 91 -19.27 -2.29 -10.16
N THR A 92 -18.58 -1.18 -9.87
CA THR A 92 -18.11 -0.25 -10.92
C THR A 92 -16.60 -0.33 -11.17
N TRP A 93 -15.78 -0.78 -10.19
CA TRP A 93 -14.35 -0.81 -10.40
C TRP A 93 -13.90 -2.01 -11.20
N SER A 94 -13.26 -1.73 -12.31
CA SER A 94 -12.54 -2.69 -13.13
C SER A 94 -11.43 -1.97 -13.90
N PHE A 95 -10.46 -2.72 -14.40
CA PHE A 95 -9.40 -2.15 -15.24
C PHE A 95 -9.98 -1.50 -16.50
N GLU A 96 -11.03 -2.10 -17.08
CA GLU A 96 -11.72 -1.58 -18.28
C GLU A 96 -12.48 -0.29 -17.97
N ASN A 97 -13.32 -0.31 -16.92
CA ASN A 97 -14.08 0.86 -16.50
C ASN A 97 -13.19 2.06 -16.16
N PHE A 98 -12.07 1.83 -15.50
CA PHE A 98 -11.10 2.90 -15.23
C PHE A 98 -10.49 3.45 -16.52
N ASN A 99 -10.24 2.60 -17.52
CA ASN A 99 -9.73 3.05 -18.82
C ASN A 99 -10.77 3.86 -19.62
N GLU A 100 -12.02 3.50 -19.52
CA GLU A 100 -13.12 4.26 -20.15
C GLU A 100 -13.29 5.64 -19.51
N ARG A 101 -13.23 5.70 -18.19
CA ARG A 101 -13.50 6.92 -17.41
C ARG A 101 -12.28 7.86 -17.27
N PHE A 102 -11.08 7.30 -17.10
CA PHE A 102 -9.88 8.07 -16.73
C PHE A 102 -8.67 7.79 -17.66
N PRO A 103 -8.81 7.63 -18.98
CA PRO A 103 -7.71 7.16 -19.84
C PRO A 103 -6.47 8.06 -19.81
N ASN A 104 -6.65 9.34 -19.56
CA ASN A 104 -5.58 10.32 -19.56
C ASN A 104 -5.08 10.74 -18.17
N ASP A 105 -5.74 10.33 -17.11
CA ASP A 105 -5.27 10.57 -15.75
C ASP A 105 -3.94 9.87 -15.52
N LYS A 106 -3.06 10.53 -14.77
CA LYS A 106 -1.71 10.04 -14.49
C LYS A 106 -1.67 9.46 -13.09
N PHE A 107 -1.52 8.16 -12.99
CA PHE A 107 -1.42 7.44 -11.73
C PHE A 107 0.03 7.20 -11.34
N ILE A 108 0.32 7.27 -10.03
CA ILE A 108 1.64 7.05 -9.46
C ILE A 108 1.96 5.54 -9.50
N LEU A 109 3.22 5.22 -9.85
CA LEU A 109 3.76 3.86 -9.82
C LEU A 109 4.51 3.61 -8.53
N ALA A 110 4.27 2.48 -7.90
CA ALA A 110 5.08 1.99 -6.79
C ALA A 110 6.56 1.86 -7.20
N ASN A 111 7.46 2.16 -6.26
CA ASN A 111 8.92 2.08 -6.46
C ASN A 111 9.50 2.97 -7.58
N GLY A 112 8.75 3.97 -8.05
CA GLY A 112 9.09 4.81 -9.21
C GLY A 112 9.52 6.25 -8.88
N ASP A 113 9.85 6.60 -7.63
CA ASP A 113 10.14 7.99 -7.23
C ASP A 113 9.10 8.96 -7.83
N GLU A 114 7.82 8.76 -7.51
CA GLU A 114 6.67 9.52 -8.04
C GLU A 114 6.48 9.45 -9.56
N LYS A 115 7.06 8.47 -10.20
CA LYS A 115 6.80 8.21 -11.62
C LYS A 115 5.31 7.98 -11.86
N ARG A 116 4.78 8.66 -12.88
CA ARG A 116 3.37 8.59 -13.25
C ARG A 116 3.21 8.01 -14.64
N ILE A 117 2.16 7.21 -14.81
CA ILE A 117 1.74 6.64 -16.08
C ILE A 117 0.29 7.04 -16.37
N ARG A 118 -0.03 7.40 -17.63
CA ARG A 118 -1.44 7.56 -18.01
C ARG A 118 -2.16 6.22 -17.96
N TYR A 119 -3.40 6.22 -17.45
CA TYR A 119 -4.12 4.97 -17.24
C TYR A 119 -4.26 4.14 -18.51
N LYS A 120 -4.54 4.73 -19.66
CA LYS A 120 -4.62 4.01 -20.93
C LYS A 120 -3.37 3.19 -21.28
N TYR A 121 -2.17 3.67 -20.93
CA TYR A 121 -0.92 2.93 -21.16
C TYR A 121 -0.75 1.82 -20.12
N PHE A 122 -1.19 2.06 -18.89
CA PHE A 122 -1.21 1.03 -17.86
C PHE A 122 -2.21 -0.07 -18.19
N TYR A 123 -3.41 0.28 -18.66
CA TYR A 123 -4.43 -0.67 -19.12
C TYR A 123 -3.92 -1.51 -20.30
N HIS A 124 -3.30 -0.86 -21.30
CA HIS A 124 -2.63 -1.57 -22.40
C HIS A 124 -1.56 -2.53 -21.87
N TYR A 125 -0.73 -2.10 -20.92
CA TYR A 125 0.30 -2.93 -20.31
C TYR A 125 -0.30 -4.17 -19.63
N VAL A 126 -1.34 -4.02 -18.83
CA VAL A 126 -2.00 -5.15 -18.12
C VAL A 126 -2.58 -6.17 -19.10
N ASN A 127 -3.16 -5.71 -20.21
CA ASN A 127 -3.85 -6.59 -21.16
C ASN A 127 -2.95 -7.20 -22.24
N HIS A 128 -1.78 -6.64 -22.49
CA HIS A 128 -0.91 -7.12 -23.57
C HIS A 128 -0.16 -8.39 -23.17
N LYS A 129 -0.26 -9.45 -24.00
CA LYS A 129 0.30 -10.79 -23.73
C LYS A 129 1.79 -10.79 -23.41
N LYS A 130 2.60 -9.94 -24.07
CA LYS A 130 4.05 -9.82 -23.86
C LYS A 130 4.34 -9.36 -22.42
N HIS A 131 3.59 -8.39 -21.91
CA HIS A 131 3.81 -7.80 -20.59
C HIS A 131 3.38 -8.75 -19.45
N ARG A 132 2.49 -9.69 -19.74
CA ARG A 132 2.09 -10.74 -18.77
C ARG A 132 3.22 -11.70 -18.38
N ARG A 133 4.39 -11.58 -18.98
CA ARG A 133 5.62 -12.31 -18.59
C ARG A 133 6.60 -11.45 -17.81
N ASP A 134 6.26 -10.20 -17.54
CA ASP A 134 7.12 -9.29 -16.79
C ASP A 134 7.50 -9.89 -15.44
N ASP A 135 8.78 -9.88 -15.12
CA ASP A 135 9.33 -10.43 -13.90
C ASP A 135 8.97 -9.60 -12.67
N ILE A 136 8.88 -8.26 -12.85
CA ILE A 136 8.48 -7.31 -11.82
C ILE A 136 7.42 -6.38 -12.42
N PRO A 137 6.16 -6.80 -12.41
CA PRO A 137 5.11 -6.05 -13.07
C PRO A 137 4.91 -4.65 -12.49
N LEU A 138 4.48 -3.71 -13.36
CA LEU A 138 4.06 -2.38 -12.93
C LEU A 138 2.94 -2.50 -11.91
N TYR A 139 2.99 -1.63 -10.90
CA TYR A 139 2.02 -1.58 -9.82
C TYR A 139 1.65 -0.13 -9.54
N LEU A 140 0.39 0.21 -9.65
CA LEU A 140 -0.10 1.53 -9.26
C LEU A 140 -0.23 1.59 -7.74
N PHE A 141 0.22 2.72 -7.19
CA PHE A 141 0.13 3.04 -5.77
C PHE A 141 -0.08 4.54 -5.65
N ASP A 142 -1.31 4.99 -5.94
CA ASP A 142 -1.64 6.39 -6.19
C ASP A 142 -2.39 7.01 -5.01
N SER A 143 -1.76 7.98 -4.34
CA SER A 143 -2.35 8.78 -3.27
C SER A 143 -3.14 9.99 -3.76
N ASP A 144 -2.92 10.38 -5.02
CA ASP A 144 -3.43 11.63 -5.56
C ASP A 144 -4.67 11.44 -6.43
N PHE A 145 -5.27 10.25 -6.46
CA PHE A 145 -6.44 9.96 -7.29
C PHE A 145 -7.64 10.86 -6.96
N GLY A 146 -7.69 11.35 -5.71
CA GLY A 146 -8.73 12.25 -5.21
C GLY A 146 -8.48 13.74 -5.44
N ASP A 147 -7.41 14.14 -6.12
CA ASP A 147 -7.13 15.54 -6.39
C ASP A 147 -8.24 16.21 -7.19
N GLU A 148 -8.57 17.46 -6.83
CA GLU A 148 -9.68 18.22 -7.45
C GLU A 148 -9.60 18.36 -8.96
N LYS A 149 -8.39 18.34 -9.53
CA LYS A 149 -8.14 18.51 -10.97
C LYS A 149 -8.16 17.19 -11.75
N ARG A 150 -8.38 16.06 -11.08
CA ARG A 150 -8.35 14.75 -11.72
C ARG A 150 -9.76 14.22 -11.97
N ALA A 151 -9.97 13.56 -13.11
CA ALA A 151 -11.22 12.89 -13.41
C ALA A 151 -11.46 11.71 -12.44
N SER A 152 -10.38 11.07 -11.97
CA SER A 152 -10.43 9.97 -11.01
C SER A 152 -10.94 10.38 -9.61
N ARG A 153 -11.10 11.69 -9.31
CA ARG A 153 -11.67 12.16 -8.03
C ARG A 153 -13.04 11.55 -7.74
N VAL A 154 -13.85 11.29 -8.74
CA VAL A 154 -15.17 10.67 -8.58
C VAL A 154 -15.14 9.30 -7.88
N LEU A 155 -13.99 8.64 -7.86
CA LEU A 155 -13.80 7.39 -7.14
C LEU A 155 -13.94 7.55 -5.62
N LEU A 156 -13.81 8.79 -5.08
CA LEU A 156 -14.06 9.08 -3.67
C LEU A 156 -15.54 8.90 -3.28
N ASP A 157 -16.46 9.02 -4.23
CA ASP A 157 -17.89 8.86 -4.01
C ASP A 157 -18.34 7.39 -4.17
N GLU A 158 -17.42 6.49 -4.47
CA GLU A 158 -17.72 5.09 -4.78
C GLU A 158 -17.33 4.11 -3.67
N TYR A 159 -16.73 4.62 -2.58
CA TYR A 159 -16.48 3.89 -1.35
C TYR A 159 -16.64 4.80 -0.13
N GLU A 160 -16.78 4.22 1.03
CA GLU A 160 -16.85 4.95 2.29
C GLU A 160 -15.72 4.50 3.23
N VAL A 161 -15.25 5.39 4.10
CA VAL A 161 -14.40 4.98 5.21
C VAL A 161 -15.25 4.14 6.15
N PRO A 162 -14.90 2.87 6.43
CA PRO A 162 -15.72 2.06 7.31
C PRO A 162 -15.83 2.68 8.71
N GLU A 163 -17.00 2.62 9.32
CA GLU A 163 -17.30 3.24 10.63
C GLU A 163 -16.28 2.84 11.71
N TRP A 164 -15.77 1.61 11.67
CA TRP A 164 -14.74 1.13 12.62
C TRP A 164 -13.38 1.84 12.46
N PHE A 165 -13.18 2.61 11.41
CA PHE A 165 -11.94 3.31 11.04
C PHE A 165 -12.15 4.80 10.79
N ASP A 166 -13.31 5.37 11.18
CA ASP A 166 -13.65 6.77 10.96
C ASP A 166 -12.86 7.72 11.88
N GLU A 167 -12.42 7.22 13.05
CA GLU A 167 -11.54 7.98 13.93
C GLU A 167 -10.12 7.99 13.35
N ASP A 168 -9.65 9.21 13.02
CA ASP A 168 -8.29 9.41 12.54
C ASP A 168 -7.73 10.75 13.04
N PHE A 169 -6.78 10.69 13.94
CA PHE A 169 -6.17 11.88 14.56
C PHE A 169 -5.42 12.78 13.58
N PHE A 170 -5.01 12.27 12.43
CA PHE A 170 -4.43 13.11 11.38
C PHE A 170 -5.47 13.92 10.61
N ALA A 171 -6.75 13.60 10.69
CA ALA A 171 -7.81 14.34 10.02
C ALA A 171 -7.87 15.82 10.44
N ILE A 172 -7.45 16.14 11.66
CA ILE A 172 -7.41 17.52 12.19
C ILE A 172 -6.46 18.44 11.40
N LEU A 173 -5.48 17.87 10.68
CA LEU A 173 -4.57 18.64 9.83
C LEU A 173 -5.22 19.14 8.53
N GLY A 174 -6.38 18.56 8.15
CA GLY A 174 -7.02 18.78 6.86
C GLY A 174 -6.32 18.00 5.72
N GLU A 175 -7.05 17.74 4.64
CA GLU A 175 -6.56 16.91 3.53
C GLU A 175 -5.24 17.41 2.92
N ASP A 176 -5.12 18.71 2.72
CA ASP A 176 -3.97 19.33 2.04
C ASP A 176 -2.67 19.32 2.86
N LYS A 177 -2.78 19.14 4.18
CA LYS A 177 -1.64 19.32 5.11
C LYS A 177 -1.30 18.07 5.91
N ARG A 178 -2.13 17.05 5.82
CA ARG A 178 -1.83 15.74 6.42
C ARG A 178 -0.91 14.94 5.51
N PRO A 179 -0.10 14.01 6.05
CA PRO A 179 0.64 13.06 5.24
C PRO A 179 -0.30 12.31 4.28
N PRO A 180 0.17 11.83 3.12
CA PRO A 180 -0.62 10.93 2.28
C PRO A 180 -1.17 9.77 3.11
N PHE A 181 -2.46 9.51 2.99
CA PHE A 181 -3.18 8.59 3.89
C PHE A 181 -4.07 7.58 3.17
N ARG A 182 -4.43 7.82 1.91
CA ARG A 182 -5.27 6.94 1.12
C ARG A 182 -4.63 6.65 -0.24
N TRP A 183 -4.80 5.43 -0.74
CA TRP A 183 -4.24 5.03 -2.02
C TRP A 183 -5.17 4.11 -2.78
N ILE A 184 -5.34 4.36 -4.09
CA ILE A 184 -5.77 3.34 -5.02
C ILE A 184 -4.55 2.52 -5.40
N ILE A 185 -4.72 1.21 -5.31
CA ILE A 185 -3.70 0.23 -5.59
C ILE A 185 -4.20 -0.68 -6.70
N ALA A 186 -3.47 -0.76 -7.81
CA ALA A 186 -3.87 -1.64 -8.91
C ALA A 186 -2.68 -2.28 -9.61
N GLY A 187 -2.82 -3.52 -10.01
CA GLY A 187 -1.77 -4.19 -10.76
C GLY A 187 -2.13 -5.59 -11.23
N PRO A 188 -1.41 -6.09 -12.24
CA PRO A 188 -1.61 -7.43 -12.72
C PRO A 188 -1.10 -8.48 -11.71
N LYS A 189 -1.44 -9.73 -11.95
CA LYS A 189 -0.88 -10.84 -11.18
C LYS A 189 0.65 -10.76 -11.10
N ARG A 190 1.24 -11.20 -9.99
CA ARG A 190 2.66 -11.12 -9.60
C ARG A 190 3.16 -9.72 -9.20
N SER A 191 2.43 -8.65 -9.47
CA SER A 191 2.75 -7.34 -8.91
C SER A 191 2.47 -7.29 -7.40
N GLY A 192 3.01 -6.31 -6.70
CA GLY A 192 2.80 -6.11 -5.27
C GLY A 192 3.82 -5.16 -4.65
N CYS A 193 3.80 -5.03 -3.35
CA CYS A 193 4.76 -4.24 -2.58
C CYS A 193 5.89 -5.13 -2.04
N SER A 194 7.07 -4.54 -1.84
CA SER A 194 8.18 -5.17 -1.10
C SER A 194 7.86 -5.24 0.40
N LEU A 195 8.63 -6.03 1.14
CA LEU A 195 8.51 -6.10 2.60
C LEU A 195 8.81 -4.74 3.24
N HIS A 196 7.86 -4.20 4.01
CA HIS A 196 7.94 -2.88 4.66
C HIS A 196 7.03 -2.81 5.89
N ILE A 197 7.13 -1.72 6.62
CA ILE A 197 6.17 -1.27 7.63
C ILE A 197 5.50 -0.01 7.10
N ASP A 198 4.23 0.19 7.42
CA ASP A 198 3.54 1.43 7.07
C ASP A 198 4.23 2.66 7.71
N PRO A 199 4.26 3.79 6.99
CA PRO A 199 4.98 4.95 7.43
C PRO A 199 4.33 5.59 8.67
N LEU A 200 5.13 6.36 9.42
CA LEU A 200 4.69 7.23 10.52
C LEU A 200 3.99 6.52 11.69
N GLY A 201 4.14 5.19 11.83
CA GLY A 201 3.50 4.44 12.91
C GLY A 201 1.98 4.33 12.76
N THR A 202 1.47 4.46 11.55
CA THR A 202 0.03 4.35 11.26
C THR A 202 -0.42 2.90 11.24
N SER A 203 -1.68 2.68 11.59
CA SER A 203 -2.44 1.47 11.22
C SER A 203 -3.12 1.67 9.87
N ALA A 204 -3.55 0.60 9.23
CA ALA A 204 -4.23 0.68 7.94
C ALA A 204 -5.42 -0.28 7.86
N TRP A 205 -6.37 0.07 7.02
CA TRP A 205 -7.32 -0.87 6.45
C TRP A 205 -7.10 -0.96 4.94
N ASN A 206 -7.29 -2.14 4.38
CA ASN A 206 -7.14 -2.41 2.95
C ASN A 206 -8.30 -3.28 2.46
N THR A 207 -9.14 -2.72 1.60
CA THR A 207 -10.27 -3.45 1.00
C THR A 207 -9.94 -3.83 -0.43
N LEU A 208 -10.01 -5.11 -0.75
CA LEU A 208 -9.82 -5.63 -2.08
C LEU A 208 -11.13 -5.58 -2.86
N ILE A 209 -11.17 -4.77 -3.91
CA ILE A 209 -12.38 -4.61 -4.74
C ILE A 209 -12.41 -5.63 -5.86
N VAL A 210 -11.27 -5.85 -6.53
CA VAL A 210 -11.15 -6.77 -7.65
C VAL A 210 -9.98 -7.71 -7.44
N GLY A 211 -10.16 -8.97 -7.77
CA GLY A 211 -9.07 -9.93 -7.87
C GLY A 211 -8.80 -10.70 -6.58
N LYS A 212 -7.53 -11.05 -6.38
CA LYS A 212 -7.07 -11.88 -5.26
C LYS A 212 -5.65 -11.48 -4.89
N LYS A 213 -5.39 -11.26 -3.60
CA LYS A 213 -4.11 -10.78 -3.09
C LYS A 213 -3.60 -11.67 -1.96
N ARG A 214 -2.32 -11.99 -1.97
CA ARG A 214 -1.64 -12.69 -0.88
C ARG A 214 -0.88 -11.70 -0.03
N TRP A 215 -0.99 -11.86 1.27
CA TRP A 215 -0.27 -11.13 2.30
C TRP A 215 0.61 -12.07 3.10
N VAL A 216 1.85 -11.69 3.32
CA VAL A 216 2.70 -12.29 4.36
C VAL A 216 3.06 -11.20 5.34
N MET A 217 2.72 -11.41 6.61
CA MET A 217 2.84 -10.42 7.67
C MET A 217 3.65 -10.98 8.83
N PHE A 218 4.58 -10.16 9.34
CA PHE A 218 5.41 -10.52 10.50
C PHE A 218 5.16 -9.54 11.64
N PRO A 219 5.17 -10.01 12.91
CA PRO A 219 4.98 -9.14 14.06
C PRO A 219 6.00 -8.00 14.14
N PRO A 220 5.68 -6.90 14.83
CA PRO A 220 6.64 -5.87 15.17
C PRO A 220 7.92 -6.46 15.73
N HIS A 221 9.07 -5.83 15.51
CA HIS A 221 10.39 -6.26 15.97
C HIS A 221 10.96 -7.55 15.36
N THR A 222 10.26 -8.19 14.42
CA THR A 222 10.81 -9.39 13.71
C THR A 222 12.09 -9.04 12.96
N PHE A 223 12.19 -7.85 12.42
CA PHE A 223 13.37 -7.34 11.71
C PHE A 223 13.86 -6.04 12.37
N LYS A 224 15.17 -5.81 12.30
CA LYS A 224 15.79 -4.65 12.98
C LYS A 224 15.56 -3.32 12.24
N SER A 225 15.59 -3.33 10.92
CA SER A 225 15.37 -2.13 10.12
C SER A 225 15.03 -2.45 8.67
N GLU A 226 14.31 -1.54 8.00
CA GLU A 226 14.06 -1.63 6.55
C GLU A 226 15.33 -1.55 5.70
N LYS A 227 16.39 -0.90 6.22
CA LYS A 227 17.66 -0.75 5.49
C LYS A 227 18.40 -2.07 5.28
N GLU A 228 18.16 -3.04 6.17
CA GLU A 228 18.74 -4.39 6.08
C GLU A 228 17.96 -5.28 5.12
N LEU A 229 16.69 -4.95 4.89
CA LEU A 229 15.79 -5.70 4.03
C LEU A 229 15.82 -5.11 2.61
N LYS A 230 16.75 -5.61 1.81
CA LYS A 230 16.86 -5.27 0.39
C LYS A 230 15.99 -6.23 -0.40
N THR A 231 14.70 -5.95 -0.48
CA THR A 231 13.76 -6.85 -1.14
C THR A 231 13.11 -6.19 -2.35
N ASP A 232 12.95 -6.99 -3.40
CA ASP A 232 12.13 -6.64 -4.55
C ASP A 232 10.67 -7.00 -4.30
N PRO A 233 9.72 -6.36 -4.98
CA PRO A 233 8.30 -6.56 -4.75
C PRO A 233 7.74 -7.85 -5.39
N GLY A 234 6.54 -8.22 -4.96
CA GLY A 234 5.71 -9.23 -5.62
C GLY A 234 6.40 -10.58 -5.79
N ALA A 235 6.32 -11.15 -6.99
CA ALA A 235 6.84 -12.49 -7.28
C ALA A 235 8.31 -12.69 -6.93
N SER A 236 9.14 -11.65 -7.10
CA SER A 236 10.56 -11.71 -6.75
C SER A 236 10.76 -12.05 -5.28
N TRP A 237 10.02 -11.37 -4.39
CA TRP A 237 10.11 -11.63 -2.96
C TRP A 237 9.68 -13.05 -2.60
N PHE A 238 8.56 -13.51 -3.15
CA PHE A 238 8.03 -14.85 -2.86
C PHE A 238 8.93 -15.98 -3.36
N ILE A 239 9.73 -15.73 -4.40
CA ILE A 239 10.66 -16.72 -4.94
C ILE A 239 12.00 -16.70 -4.19
N ASN A 240 12.56 -15.50 -3.96
CA ASN A 240 13.94 -15.34 -3.51
C ASN A 240 14.10 -15.16 -2.00
N GLU A 241 13.11 -14.48 -1.37
CA GLU A 241 13.20 -14.07 0.04
C GLU A 241 12.34 -14.94 0.95
N TYR A 242 11.09 -15.22 0.59
CA TYR A 242 10.16 -15.98 1.43
C TYR A 242 10.74 -17.29 1.98
N PRO A 243 11.47 -18.10 1.21
CA PRO A 243 12.07 -19.32 1.72
C PRO A 243 13.04 -19.12 2.91
N LYS A 244 13.63 -17.93 3.05
CA LYS A 244 14.55 -17.58 4.15
C LYS A 244 13.82 -17.27 5.45
N TYR A 245 12.54 -16.88 5.35
CA TYR A 245 11.74 -16.39 6.49
C TYR A 245 10.60 -17.32 6.88
N LYS A 246 10.36 -18.39 6.11
CA LYS A 246 9.24 -19.33 6.34
C LYS A 246 9.22 -19.98 7.73
N ASP A 247 10.37 -20.08 8.39
CA ASP A 247 10.52 -20.67 9.72
C ASP A 247 10.35 -19.64 10.86
N LYS A 248 10.23 -18.33 10.53
CA LYS A 248 9.83 -17.30 11.49
C LYS A 248 8.32 -17.33 11.65
N TYR A 249 7.83 -16.96 12.84
CA TYR A 249 6.39 -16.75 13.01
C TYR A 249 5.91 -15.65 12.06
N HIS A 250 4.90 -15.95 11.28
CA HIS A 250 4.25 -15.02 10.35
C HIS A 250 2.82 -15.46 10.07
N ILE A 251 1.99 -14.51 9.64
CA ILE A 251 0.68 -14.76 9.08
C ILE A 251 0.82 -14.80 7.56
N ASP A 252 0.22 -15.79 6.92
CA ASP A 252 0.21 -15.94 5.48
C ASP A 252 -1.23 -16.17 5.02
N VAL A 253 -1.84 -15.14 4.44
CA VAL A 253 -3.27 -15.11 4.14
C VAL A 253 -3.53 -14.65 2.72
N ILE A 254 -4.63 -15.13 2.15
CA ILE A 254 -5.17 -14.70 0.87
C ILE A 254 -6.42 -13.87 1.14
N GLN A 255 -6.41 -12.66 0.62
CA GLN A 255 -7.53 -11.73 0.62
C GLN A 255 -8.31 -11.90 -0.68
N GLU A 256 -9.61 -12.15 -0.57
CA GLU A 256 -10.55 -12.23 -1.68
C GLU A 256 -11.25 -10.86 -1.91
N SER A 257 -11.89 -10.72 -3.07
CA SER A 257 -12.70 -9.51 -3.36
C SER A 257 -13.81 -9.33 -2.32
N GLY A 258 -14.00 -8.09 -1.84
CA GLY A 258 -14.95 -7.71 -0.79
C GLY A 258 -14.38 -7.78 0.64
N GLU A 259 -13.26 -8.45 0.84
CA GLU A 259 -12.64 -8.56 2.16
C GLU A 259 -11.81 -7.30 2.50
N THR A 260 -11.86 -6.90 3.78
CA THR A 260 -11.08 -5.80 4.33
C THR A 260 -10.07 -6.33 5.33
N LEU A 261 -8.78 -6.13 5.07
CA LEU A 261 -7.72 -6.45 6.02
C LEU A 261 -7.50 -5.27 6.97
N PHE A 262 -7.57 -5.50 8.28
CA PHE A 262 -7.02 -4.60 9.28
C PHE A 262 -5.55 -4.92 9.52
N LEU A 263 -4.69 -3.93 9.31
CA LEU A 263 -3.25 -4.03 9.50
C LEU A 263 -2.80 -3.07 10.61
N PRO A 264 -2.48 -3.55 11.80
CA PRO A 264 -2.03 -2.71 12.90
C PRO A 264 -0.65 -2.10 12.65
N SER A 265 -0.39 -0.97 13.29
CA SER A 265 0.90 -0.30 13.28
C SER A 265 2.05 -1.25 13.63
N GLY A 266 3.17 -1.07 12.94
CA GLY A 266 4.41 -1.81 13.21
C GLY A 266 4.49 -3.21 12.61
N TRP A 267 3.44 -3.73 12.03
CA TRP A 267 3.49 -5.03 11.35
C TRP A 267 4.23 -4.93 10.02
N TRP A 268 5.26 -5.77 9.89
CA TRP A 268 5.95 -5.95 8.61
C TRP A 268 5.07 -6.71 7.64
N HIS A 269 4.97 -6.23 6.43
CA HIS A 269 4.14 -6.92 5.44
C HIS A 269 4.69 -6.82 4.02
N VAL A 270 4.36 -7.81 3.24
CA VAL A 270 4.65 -7.90 1.82
C VAL A 270 3.41 -8.43 1.11
N THR A 271 3.15 -7.93 -0.08
CA THR A 271 1.96 -8.32 -0.85
C THR A 271 2.33 -8.81 -2.25
N MET A 272 1.49 -9.70 -2.76
CA MET A 272 1.53 -10.11 -4.16
C MET A 272 0.12 -10.35 -4.68
N ASN A 273 -0.19 -9.78 -5.81
CA ASN A 273 -1.44 -10.06 -6.52
C ASN A 273 -1.40 -11.47 -7.12
N LEU A 274 -2.34 -12.32 -6.74
CA LEU A 274 -2.53 -13.64 -7.32
C LEU A 274 -3.34 -13.57 -8.63
N GLN A 275 -4.19 -12.54 -8.74
CA GLN A 275 -4.94 -12.15 -9.93
C GLN A 275 -4.72 -10.68 -10.21
N ASP A 276 -5.13 -10.19 -11.38
CA ASP A 276 -5.18 -8.76 -11.66
C ASP A 276 -6.11 -8.12 -10.62
N SER A 277 -5.62 -7.14 -9.86
CA SER A 277 -6.29 -6.69 -8.62
C SER A 277 -6.38 -5.17 -8.53
N ILE A 278 -7.49 -4.68 -7.96
CA ILE A 278 -7.70 -3.28 -7.57
C ILE A 278 -8.14 -3.26 -6.11
N ALA A 279 -7.51 -2.41 -5.33
CA ALA A 279 -7.82 -2.21 -3.91
C ALA A 279 -7.83 -0.73 -3.55
N ILE A 280 -8.53 -0.39 -2.48
CA ILE A 280 -8.44 0.88 -1.77
C ILE A 280 -7.87 0.64 -0.38
N THR A 281 -6.98 1.51 0.06
CA THR A 281 -6.38 1.44 1.40
C THR A 281 -6.28 2.83 2.00
N GLN A 282 -6.40 2.91 3.32
CA GLN A 282 -6.20 4.14 4.06
C GLN A 282 -5.46 3.87 5.36
N ASN A 283 -4.50 4.75 5.64
CA ASN A 283 -3.77 4.76 6.91
C ASN A 283 -4.43 5.75 7.87
N PHE A 284 -4.41 5.41 9.16
CA PHE A 284 -5.06 6.20 10.21
C PHE A 284 -4.32 6.11 11.54
N VAL A 285 -4.62 7.06 12.44
CA VAL A 285 -4.07 7.14 13.80
C VAL A 285 -5.21 7.27 14.79
N THR A 286 -5.16 6.44 15.83
CA THR A 286 -6.10 6.48 16.96
C THR A 286 -5.34 6.44 18.28
N ASP A 287 -6.04 6.41 19.40
CA ASP A 287 -5.45 6.21 20.73
C ASP A 287 -4.54 4.98 20.79
N ALA A 288 -4.90 3.92 20.06
CA ALA A 288 -4.13 2.69 20.06
C ALA A 288 -2.68 2.90 19.59
N ASN A 289 -2.45 3.66 18.50
CA ASN A 289 -1.12 3.79 17.88
C ASN A 289 -0.52 5.20 17.95
N VAL A 290 -1.16 6.15 18.62
CA VAL A 290 -0.71 7.55 18.70
C VAL A 290 0.71 7.70 19.23
N LYS A 291 1.11 6.94 20.24
CA LYS A 291 2.46 7.01 20.81
C LYS A 291 3.54 6.62 19.81
N GLU A 292 3.33 5.56 19.03
CA GLU A 292 4.27 5.15 17.99
C GLU A 292 4.30 6.18 16.86
N THR A 293 3.14 6.76 16.53
CA THR A 293 3.04 7.85 15.56
C THR A 293 3.84 9.07 16.02
N GLN A 294 3.70 9.51 17.28
CA GLN A 294 4.46 10.63 17.83
C GLN A 294 5.98 10.41 17.71
N ARG A 295 6.47 9.23 18.13
CA ARG A 295 7.90 8.86 18.04
C ARG A 295 8.42 8.93 16.61
N THR A 296 7.61 8.47 15.67
CA THR A 296 8.01 8.44 14.25
C THR A 296 7.94 9.82 13.63
N MET A 297 6.89 10.59 13.95
CA MET A 297 6.66 11.93 13.40
C MET A 297 7.72 12.94 13.85
N ILE A 298 8.08 12.95 15.12
CA ILE A 298 9.10 13.89 15.64
C ILE A 298 10.44 13.72 14.93
N ASN A 299 10.78 12.49 14.52
CA ASN A 299 12.03 12.20 13.82
C ASN A 299 11.96 12.43 12.31
N LYS A 300 10.81 12.12 11.68
CA LYS A 300 10.69 12.15 10.21
C LYS A 300 10.05 13.44 9.69
N ARG A 301 9.16 14.07 10.46
CA ARG A 301 8.38 15.26 10.07
C ARG A 301 8.15 16.22 11.25
N PRO A 302 9.20 16.79 11.84
CA PRO A 302 9.10 17.57 13.08
C PRO A 302 8.15 18.78 12.95
N LYS A 303 8.17 19.51 11.83
CA LYS A 303 7.27 20.65 11.62
C LYS A 303 5.78 20.24 11.67
N THR A 304 5.45 19.16 10.95
CA THR A 304 4.08 18.61 10.94
C THR A 304 3.70 18.07 12.32
N TYR A 305 4.64 17.41 13.03
CA TYR A 305 4.43 16.92 14.39
C TYR A 305 4.01 18.02 15.36
N PHE A 306 4.77 19.11 15.50
CA PHE A 306 4.44 20.18 16.42
C PHE A 306 3.11 20.86 16.07
N LYS A 307 2.80 21.03 14.79
CA LYS A 307 1.51 21.55 14.36
C LYS A 307 0.37 20.61 14.76
N TRP A 308 0.56 19.30 14.53
CA TRP A 308 -0.42 18.27 14.85
C TRP A 308 -0.70 18.22 16.35
N VAL A 309 0.33 18.12 17.20
CA VAL A 309 0.19 18.10 18.66
C VAL A 309 -0.53 19.36 19.16
N LYS A 310 -0.16 20.53 18.63
CA LYS A 310 -0.85 21.79 18.98
C LYS A 310 -2.34 21.78 18.65
N LEU A 311 -2.73 21.19 17.52
CA LEU A 311 -4.14 21.10 17.11
C LEU A 311 -4.91 20.05 17.92
N MET A 312 -4.25 18.96 18.29
CA MET A 312 -4.85 17.90 19.12
C MET A 312 -5.09 18.34 20.56
N GLY A 313 -4.29 19.30 21.08
CA GLY A 313 -4.45 19.81 22.44
C GLY A 313 -4.41 18.69 23.49
N ASP A 314 -5.40 18.70 24.40
CA ASP A 314 -5.47 17.70 25.47
C ASP A 314 -5.83 16.28 25.03
N ARG A 315 -6.19 16.09 23.77
CA ARG A 315 -6.52 14.74 23.24
C ARG A 315 -5.31 13.83 23.14
N ILE A 316 -4.11 14.40 22.97
CA ILE A 316 -2.85 13.66 23.01
C ILE A 316 -1.88 14.37 23.96
N GLN A 317 -1.30 13.64 24.90
CA GLN A 317 -0.23 14.20 25.74
C GLN A 317 1.04 14.30 24.89
N GLU A 318 1.66 15.48 24.91
CA GLU A 318 3.00 15.63 24.32
C GLU A 318 3.96 14.67 25.04
N ASP A 319 4.56 13.76 24.30
CA ASP A 319 5.56 12.86 24.87
C ASP A 319 6.89 13.62 25.02
N ARG A 320 7.08 14.24 26.19
CA ARG A 320 8.27 15.04 26.53
C ARG A 320 9.53 14.21 26.76
N THR A 321 9.46 12.89 26.70
CA THR A 321 10.66 12.03 26.85
C THR A 321 11.63 12.17 25.67
N PHE A 322 11.26 12.97 24.65
CA PHE A 322 12.09 13.26 23.48
C PHE A 322 12.84 14.60 23.54
N ASP A 323 12.81 15.33 24.67
CA ASP A 323 13.54 16.59 24.85
C ASP A 323 15.07 16.45 24.70
N ASP A 324 15.60 15.22 24.69
CA ASP A 324 17.02 14.92 24.47
C ASP A 324 17.43 14.73 23.00
N VAL A 325 16.50 14.79 22.05
CA VAL A 325 16.87 14.84 20.63
C VAL A 325 17.30 16.29 20.32
N ALA A 326 18.59 16.53 20.47
CA ALA A 326 19.21 17.79 20.16
C ALA A 326 18.69 18.34 18.82
N TYR A 327 18.05 19.50 18.86
CA TYR A 327 17.85 20.36 17.71
C TYR A 327 19.22 20.73 17.14
N SER A 328 19.81 19.86 16.33
CA SER A 328 20.93 20.28 15.52
C SER A 328 20.35 21.04 14.35
N SER A 329 20.77 22.29 14.19
CA SER A 329 20.44 23.17 13.06
C SER A 329 20.72 22.54 11.69
N ASP A 330 21.38 21.39 11.64
CA ASP A 330 21.83 20.69 10.44
C ASP A 330 20.75 19.75 9.83
N VAL A 331 19.63 19.52 10.54
CA VAL A 331 18.50 18.74 10.00
C VAL A 331 17.63 19.58 9.04
N TYR A 332 17.83 20.89 9.03
CA TYR A 332 17.02 21.82 8.22
C TYR A 332 17.44 21.94 6.75
N SER A 333 18.54 21.28 6.31
CA SER A 333 19.11 21.53 4.97
C SER A 333 18.90 20.42 3.95
N SER A 334 18.17 19.34 4.24
CA SER A 334 17.96 18.29 3.25
C SER A 334 16.49 17.85 3.15
N SER A 335 15.82 18.30 2.10
CA SER A 335 14.66 17.69 1.43
C SER A 335 13.26 17.88 2.01
N ASP A 336 12.94 18.97 2.67
CA ASP A 336 11.55 19.41 2.79
C ASP A 336 11.28 20.51 1.73
N SER A 337 11.08 20.09 0.48
CA SER A 337 10.38 20.91 -0.50
C SER A 337 8.87 20.84 -0.20
N GLU A 338 8.48 21.36 0.95
CA GLU A 338 7.11 21.79 1.16
C GLU A 338 6.98 23.12 0.40
N SER A 339 6.41 23.08 -0.80
CA SER A 339 5.89 24.28 -1.44
C SER A 339 4.77 24.86 -0.57
N ASP A 340 4.95 26.11 -0.16
CA ASP A 340 3.93 26.96 0.44
C ASP A 340 2.65 27.04 -0.40
#